data_39b495e4d462163f8d82b73d5492b454
#
_entry.id   39b495e4d462163f8d82b73d5492b454
#
_cell.length_a   1.000
_cell.length_b   1.000
_cell.length_c   1.000
_cell.angle_alpha   90.00
_cell.angle_beta   90.00
_cell.angle_gamma   90.00
#
_symmetry.space_group_name_H-M   'P 1'
#
loop_
_entity.id
_entity.type
_entity.pdbx_description
1 polymer ?
#
loop_
_entity_poly.entity_id
_entity_poly.type
_entity_poly.pdbx_seq_one_letter_code
_entity_poly.pdbx_strand_id
1 'polypeptide(L)'
;MKKIILTAALVLGFALLASISLAAMAQPRAAGLRFGTTGLEASYQHSFGWDYFLEGEMGLDFGAGVKAPVGFKAIATYNIIWARPAWTDRGTWALYAGPGLALGGVADRVTYKINDIRHSIMDTGFMMSLVAQAGVEYTFWFPLQLSIDMRPYFGFHTNKGYEIVGGPASIQYGAKTSFYDRGLLGFIPTLSVRYRF
;
A
#
# COMPACT_ATOMS: atom_id res chain seq x y z
N MET A 1 -8.26 22.94 13.07
CA MET A 1 -8.56 21.67 13.71
C MET A 1 -8.13 20.46 12.86
N LYS A 2 -8.51 20.32 11.58
CA LYS A 2 -8.15 19.15 10.74
C LYS A 2 -6.63 18.90 10.61
N LYS A 3 -5.81 19.94 10.47
CA LYS A 3 -4.33 19.81 10.39
C LYS A 3 -3.70 19.29 11.69
N ILE A 4 -4.23 19.71 12.85
CA ILE A 4 -3.73 19.28 14.17
C ILE A 4 -4.03 17.80 14.41
N ILE A 5 -5.20 17.32 14.00
CA ILE A 5 -5.60 15.90 14.10
C ILE A 5 -4.71 15.02 13.21
N LEU A 6 -4.41 15.48 12.00
CA LEU A 6 -3.53 14.74 11.06
C LEU A 6 -2.09 14.66 11.59
N THR A 7 -1.57 15.76 12.13
CA THR A 7 -0.22 15.79 12.75
C THR A 7 -0.17 14.91 14.00
N ALA A 8 -1.20 14.94 14.84
CA ALA A 8 -1.28 14.08 16.03
C ALA A 8 -1.37 12.61 15.67
N ALA A 9 -2.13 12.24 14.63
CA ALA A 9 -2.21 10.86 14.14
C ALA A 9 -0.87 10.35 13.57
N LEU A 10 -0.14 11.20 12.85
CA LEU A 10 1.20 10.90 12.35
C LEU A 10 2.21 10.72 13.48
N VAL A 11 2.20 11.59 14.48
CA VAL A 11 3.08 11.51 15.65
C VAL A 11 2.76 10.29 16.50
N LEU A 12 1.47 9.97 16.69
CA LEU A 12 1.02 8.79 17.42
C LEU A 12 1.41 7.49 16.69
N GLY A 13 1.29 7.47 15.37
CA GLY A 13 1.74 6.36 14.51
C GLY A 13 3.25 6.15 14.61
N PHE A 14 4.03 7.22 14.59
CA PHE A 14 5.48 7.16 14.75
C PHE A 14 5.89 6.75 16.18
N ALA A 15 5.19 7.21 17.21
CA ALA A 15 5.44 6.84 18.60
C ALA A 15 5.08 5.36 18.87
N LEU A 16 4.00 4.85 18.28
CA LEU A 16 3.64 3.43 18.33
C LEU A 16 4.69 2.55 17.63
N LEU A 17 5.20 2.98 16.47
CA LEU A 17 6.29 2.29 15.79
C LEU A 17 7.60 2.31 16.59
N ALA A 18 7.88 3.40 17.30
CA ALA A 18 9.07 3.53 18.15
C ALA A 18 8.97 2.72 19.46
N SER A 19 7.77 2.56 20.04
CA SER A 19 7.58 1.83 21.30
C SER A 19 7.65 0.30 21.14
N ILE A 20 7.44 -0.23 19.96
CA ILE A 20 7.64 -1.66 19.64
C ILE A 20 9.15 -2.03 19.71
N SER A 21 10.03 -1.02 19.64
CA SER A 21 11.47 -1.24 19.56
C SER A 21 12.17 -1.65 20.87
N LEU A 22 11.54 -1.51 22.02
CA LEU A 22 12.19 -1.74 23.32
C LEU A 22 12.04 -3.16 23.89
N ALA A 23 11.16 -4.00 23.38
CA ALA A 23 10.86 -5.31 23.97
C ALA A 23 11.31 -6.54 23.18
N ALA A 24 11.87 -6.38 22.00
CA ALA A 24 12.24 -7.50 21.12
C ALA A 24 13.74 -7.54 20.83
N MET A 25 14.51 -7.94 21.81
CA MET A 25 15.93 -8.29 21.64
C MET A 25 16.03 -9.50 20.71
N ALA A 26 16.79 -9.35 19.63
CA ALA A 26 17.30 -10.40 18.74
C ALA A 26 16.42 -10.88 17.56
N GLN A 27 15.33 -10.22 17.19
CA GLN A 27 14.64 -10.57 15.94
C GLN A 27 15.07 -9.65 14.79
N PRO A 28 15.39 -10.18 13.60
CA PRO A 28 15.82 -9.36 12.46
C PRO A 28 14.71 -8.38 12.06
N ARG A 29 15.08 -7.14 11.88
CA ARG A 29 14.19 -6.06 11.43
C ARG A 29 14.79 -5.42 10.18
N ALA A 30 13.93 -4.97 9.30
CA ALA A 30 14.36 -4.24 8.12
C ALA A 30 13.43 -3.07 7.83
N ALA A 31 13.99 -1.95 7.42
CA ALA A 31 13.24 -0.77 7.02
C ALA A 31 13.79 -0.24 5.70
N GLY A 32 12.94 0.29 4.85
CA GLY A 32 13.35 0.78 3.55
C GLY A 32 12.22 1.34 2.71
N LEU A 33 12.39 1.23 1.42
CA LEU A 33 11.45 1.73 0.43
C LEU A 33 11.03 0.62 -0.52
N ARG A 34 9.80 0.72 -0.99
CA ARG A 34 9.21 -0.12 -2.01
C ARG A 34 8.71 0.73 -3.17
N PHE A 35 8.99 0.27 -4.39
CA PHE A 35 8.63 0.95 -5.62
C PHE A 35 7.86 0.01 -6.53
N GLY A 36 6.79 0.49 -7.10
CA GLY A 36 6.02 -0.28 -8.07
C GLY A 36 5.01 0.56 -8.82
N THR A 37 4.27 -0.10 -9.69
CA THR A 37 3.19 0.53 -10.45
C THR A 37 2.06 1.03 -9.57
N THR A 38 1.90 0.44 -8.37
CA THR A 38 0.88 0.82 -7.40
C THR A 38 1.29 1.99 -6.51
N GLY A 39 2.59 2.35 -6.46
CA GLY A 39 3.02 3.47 -5.63
C GLY A 39 4.46 3.45 -5.20
N LEU A 40 4.74 4.35 -4.26
CA LEU A 40 5.99 4.45 -3.52
C LEU A 40 5.64 4.38 -2.04
N GLU A 41 6.19 3.38 -1.33
CA GLU A 41 5.89 3.12 0.06
C GLU A 41 7.16 3.07 0.91
N ALA A 42 7.09 3.61 2.13
CA ALA A 42 8.02 3.26 3.20
C ALA A 42 7.61 1.88 3.73
N SER A 43 8.56 0.97 3.87
CA SER A 43 8.35 -0.41 4.29
C SER A 43 9.11 -0.69 5.58
N TYR A 44 8.46 -1.38 6.49
CA TYR A 44 9.04 -1.93 7.71
C TYR A 44 8.68 -3.41 7.83
N GLN A 45 9.69 -4.26 8.01
CA GLN A 45 9.55 -5.70 8.17
C GLN A 45 10.03 -6.11 9.56
N HIS A 46 9.24 -6.94 10.23
CA HIS A 46 9.56 -7.53 11.52
C HIS A 46 9.42 -9.05 11.44
N SER A 47 10.52 -9.76 11.65
CA SER A 47 10.52 -11.23 11.62
C SER A 47 10.11 -11.80 12.97
N PHE A 48 9.24 -12.81 12.95
CA PHE A 48 8.83 -13.60 14.12
C PHE A 48 9.43 -15.01 13.99
N GLY A 49 10.66 -15.16 14.46
CA GLY A 49 11.39 -16.41 14.27
C GLY A 49 11.93 -16.58 12.84
N TRP A 50 12.01 -17.83 12.38
CA TRP A 50 12.65 -18.15 11.09
C TRP A 50 11.70 -18.07 9.90
N ASP A 51 10.42 -18.41 10.09
CA ASP A 51 9.52 -18.69 8.97
C ASP A 51 8.40 -17.65 8.78
N TYR A 52 8.33 -16.64 9.65
CA TYR A 52 7.24 -15.67 9.62
C TYR A 52 7.75 -14.24 9.75
N PHE A 53 7.12 -13.33 9.02
CA PHE A 53 7.32 -11.89 9.22
C PHE A 53 6.06 -11.08 8.97
N LEU A 54 5.94 -10.00 9.70
CA LEU A 54 4.96 -8.94 9.45
C LEU A 54 5.63 -7.83 8.66
N GLU A 55 5.00 -7.36 7.62
CA GLU A 55 5.42 -6.18 6.88
C GLU A 55 4.35 -5.11 6.97
N GLY A 56 4.74 -3.93 7.42
CA GLY A 56 3.92 -2.73 7.45
C GLY A 56 4.44 -1.71 6.47
N GLU A 57 3.56 -1.10 5.70
CA GLU A 57 3.91 -0.12 4.70
C GLU A 57 2.97 1.07 4.72
N MET A 58 3.51 2.23 4.38
CA MET A 58 2.76 3.48 4.25
C MET A 58 3.33 4.27 3.07
N GLY A 59 2.46 4.79 2.23
CA GLY A 59 2.96 5.58 1.10
C GLY A 59 1.90 6.12 0.18
N LEU A 60 2.38 6.50 -0.98
CA LEU A 60 1.61 7.14 -2.04
C LEU A 60 1.00 6.07 -2.94
N ASP A 61 -0.27 6.26 -3.29
CA ASP A 61 -0.95 5.49 -4.31
C ASP A 61 -0.99 6.29 -5.60
N PHE A 62 -0.29 5.82 -6.64
CA PHE A 62 -0.20 6.55 -7.91
C PHE A 62 -1.47 6.43 -8.78
N GLY A 63 -2.45 5.68 -8.31
CA GLY A 63 -3.72 5.54 -9.03
C GLY A 63 -3.53 5.03 -10.47
N ALA A 64 -4.43 5.43 -11.36
CA ALA A 64 -4.43 5.00 -12.76
C ALA A 64 -3.47 5.77 -13.68
N GLY A 65 -2.26 6.07 -13.22
CA GLY A 65 -1.20 6.65 -14.06
C GLY A 65 -0.85 8.11 -13.76
N VAL A 66 0.12 8.63 -14.51
CA VAL A 66 0.82 9.93 -14.30
C VAL A 66 -0.09 11.18 -14.24
N LYS A 67 -1.33 11.06 -14.70
CA LYS A 67 -2.33 12.15 -14.69
C LYS A 67 -3.42 11.99 -13.64
N ALA A 68 -3.38 10.89 -12.86
CA ALA A 68 -4.34 10.69 -11.79
C ALA A 68 -3.86 11.39 -10.51
N PRO A 69 -4.77 11.87 -9.68
CA PRO A 69 -4.40 12.41 -8.39
C PRO A 69 -3.79 11.31 -7.52
N VAL A 70 -2.78 11.67 -6.74
CA VAL A 70 -2.06 10.76 -5.85
C VAL A 70 -2.90 10.52 -4.60
N GLY A 71 -3.14 9.25 -4.27
CA GLY A 71 -3.75 8.81 -3.03
C GLY A 71 -2.71 8.51 -1.95
N PHE A 72 -3.20 8.05 -0.82
CA PHE A 72 -2.39 7.55 0.29
C PHE A 72 -2.91 6.18 0.71
N LYS A 73 -2.01 5.25 1.02
CA LYS A 73 -2.36 3.93 1.52
C LYS A 73 -1.45 3.46 2.65
N ALA A 74 -2.01 2.67 3.54
CA ALA A 74 -1.32 1.91 4.56
C ALA A 74 -1.66 0.43 4.38
N ILE A 75 -0.67 -0.44 4.52
CA ILE A 75 -0.77 -1.86 4.24
C ILE A 75 -0.11 -2.61 5.38
N ALA A 76 -0.69 -3.73 5.77
CA ALA A 76 -0.08 -4.69 6.67
C ALA A 76 -0.26 -6.10 6.08
N THR A 77 0.85 -6.85 5.95
CA THR A 77 0.83 -8.23 5.45
C THR A 77 1.54 -9.16 6.43
N TYR A 78 0.98 -10.34 6.62
CA TYR A 78 1.58 -11.42 7.39
C TYR A 78 2.09 -12.48 6.43
N ASN A 79 3.40 -12.65 6.37
CA ASN A 79 4.06 -13.47 5.38
C ASN A 79 4.67 -14.73 6.00
N ILE A 80 4.54 -15.84 5.29
CA ILE A 80 5.10 -17.14 5.61
C ILE A 80 6.22 -17.42 4.61
N ILE A 81 7.41 -17.72 5.10
CA ILE A 81 8.54 -18.17 4.30
C ILE A 81 8.41 -19.67 4.13
N TRP A 82 8.13 -20.11 2.93
CA TRP A 82 7.92 -21.52 2.62
C TRP A 82 9.13 -22.22 1.99
N ALA A 83 10.14 -21.45 1.54
CA ALA A 83 11.38 -22.02 1.02
C ALA A 83 12.56 -21.06 1.18
N ARG A 84 13.75 -21.63 1.40
CA ARG A 84 15.03 -20.93 1.44
C ARG A 84 16.03 -21.60 0.51
N PRO A 85 15.92 -21.36 -0.80
CA PRO A 85 16.81 -22.02 -1.75
C PRO A 85 18.25 -21.52 -1.62
N ALA A 86 19.21 -22.42 -1.72
CA ALA A 86 20.64 -22.12 -1.72
C ALA A 86 21.13 -21.80 -3.13
N TRP A 87 20.60 -20.75 -3.74
CA TRP A 87 20.96 -20.36 -5.11
C TRP A 87 22.32 -19.66 -5.22
N THR A 88 22.85 -19.16 -4.10
CA THR A 88 24.13 -18.46 -4.04
C THR A 88 24.91 -18.90 -2.82
N ASP A 89 26.24 -18.88 -2.92
CA ASP A 89 27.16 -19.25 -1.82
C ASP A 89 27.16 -18.23 -0.67
N ARG A 90 26.74 -17.00 -0.94
CA ARG A 90 26.67 -15.92 0.05
C ARG A 90 25.27 -15.34 0.08
N GLY A 91 24.89 -14.86 1.27
CA GLY A 91 23.53 -14.34 1.47
C GLY A 91 22.48 -15.44 1.63
N THR A 92 21.23 -15.04 1.75
CA THR A 92 20.10 -15.96 1.96
C THR A 92 18.93 -15.57 1.08
N TRP A 93 18.40 -16.54 0.34
CA TRP A 93 17.15 -16.41 -0.40
C TRP A 93 15.98 -16.85 0.46
N ALA A 94 14.84 -16.19 0.31
CA ALA A 94 13.58 -16.58 0.90
C ALA A 94 12.45 -16.41 -0.11
N LEU A 95 11.63 -17.45 -0.25
CA LEU A 95 10.37 -17.39 -0.98
C LEU A 95 9.25 -17.29 0.03
N TYR A 96 8.38 -16.31 -0.12
CA TYR A 96 7.34 -16.03 0.85
C TYR A 96 6.01 -15.71 0.18
N ALA A 97 4.95 -15.93 0.93
CA ALA A 97 3.61 -15.50 0.58
C ALA A 97 2.77 -15.27 1.84
N GLY A 98 1.76 -14.42 1.72
CA GLY A 98 0.87 -14.16 2.86
C GLY A 98 -0.31 -13.26 2.53
N PRO A 99 -1.31 -13.29 3.41
CA PRO A 99 -2.45 -12.38 3.37
C PRO A 99 -2.14 -11.06 4.07
N GLY A 100 -2.96 -10.06 3.77
CA GLY A 100 -2.86 -8.76 4.41
C GLY A 100 -4.12 -7.92 4.24
N LEU A 101 -4.03 -6.71 4.75
CA LEU A 101 -5.06 -5.68 4.68
C LEU A 101 -4.45 -4.38 4.19
N ALA A 102 -5.21 -3.63 3.41
CA ALA A 102 -4.86 -2.29 2.99
C ALA A 102 -6.02 -1.32 3.25
N LEU A 103 -5.67 -0.13 3.71
CA LEU A 103 -6.57 0.99 3.93
C LEU A 103 -5.96 2.22 3.27
N GLY A 104 -6.79 3.07 2.66
CA GLY A 104 -6.25 4.25 2.03
C GLY A 104 -7.28 5.28 1.63
N GLY A 105 -6.76 6.43 1.19
CA GLY A 105 -7.51 7.47 0.52
C GLY A 105 -7.17 7.43 -0.97
N VAL A 106 -8.11 7.01 -1.79
CA VAL A 106 -7.97 6.94 -3.25
C VAL A 106 -8.45 8.23 -3.86
N ALA A 107 -7.67 8.78 -4.78
CA ALA A 107 -8.09 9.96 -5.53
C ALA A 107 -8.49 9.55 -6.94
N ASP A 108 -9.75 9.84 -7.29
CA ASP A 108 -10.33 9.54 -8.59
C ASP A 108 -10.61 10.81 -9.40
N ARG A 109 -10.52 10.68 -10.71
CA ARG A 109 -10.98 11.72 -11.63
C ARG A 109 -12.32 11.26 -12.22
N VAL A 110 -13.39 11.88 -11.78
CA VAL A 110 -14.71 11.69 -12.38
C VAL A 110 -14.87 12.69 -13.55
N THR A 111 -15.08 12.18 -14.76
CA THR A 111 -15.33 12.99 -15.95
C THR A 111 -16.79 12.87 -16.35
N TYR A 112 -17.47 13.97 -16.50
CA TYR A 112 -18.85 14.04 -16.95
C TYR A 112 -19.01 15.09 -18.06
N LYS A 113 -20.04 14.95 -18.88
CA LYS A 113 -20.35 15.90 -19.95
C LYS A 113 -21.63 16.66 -19.60
N ILE A 114 -21.56 17.98 -19.68
CA ILE A 114 -22.74 18.87 -19.67
C ILE A 114 -22.71 19.67 -20.96
N ASN A 115 -23.77 19.63 -21.75
CA ASN A 115 -23.88 20.35 -23.03
C ASN A 115 -22.66 20.11 -23.95
N ASP A 116 -22.23 18.85 -24.08
CA ASP A 116 -21.02 18.42 -24.82
C ASP A 116 -19.68 18.97 -24.30
N ILE A 117 -19.67 19.76 -23.26
CA ILE A 117 -18.46 20.24 -22.60
C ILE A 117 -18.04 19.20 -21.57
N ARG A 118 -16.78 18.76 -21.67
CA ARG A 118 -16.21 17.79 -20.74
C ARG A 118 -15.74 18.49 -19.47
N HIS A 119 -16.35 18.12 -18.36
CA HIS A 119 -15.96 18.56 -17.02
C HIS A 119 -15.24 17.41 -16.29
N SER A 120 -14.21 17.71 -15.51
CA SER A 120 -13.55 16.73 -14.66
C SER A 120 -13.42 17.28 -13.23
N ILE A 121 -13.86 16.49 -12.27
CA ILE A 121 -13.73 16.79 -10.85
C ILE A 121 -12.78 15.74 -10.23
N MET A 122 -11.90 16.19 -9.37
CA MET A 122 -11.10 15.31 -8.53
C MET A 122 -11.89 15.00 -7.27
N ASP A 123 -12.08 13.73 -7.01
CA ASP A 123 -12.76 13.26 -5.82
C ASP A 123 -11.85 12.33 -5.01
N THR A 124 -11.96 12.38 -3.69
CA THR A 124 -11.20 11.52 -2.78
C THR A 124 -12.15 10.58 -2.09
N GLY A 125 -11.88 9.28 -2.21
CA GLY A 125 -12.64 8.23 -1.56
C GLY A 125 -11.81 7.45 -0.56
N PHE A 126 -12.49 6.66 0.27
CA PHE A 126 -11.85 5.72 1.16
C PHE A 126 -11.75 4.36 0.48
N MET A 127 -10.60 3.70 0.59
CA MET A 127 -10.35 2.35 0.09
C MET A 127 -10.08 1.39 1.25
N MET A 128 -10.68 0.22 1.17
CA MET A 128 -10.40 -0.93 2.03
C MET A 128 -10.29 -2.19 1.18
N SER A 129 -9.20 -2.94 1.36
CA SER A 129 -8.90 -4.12 0.54
C SER A 129 -8.24 -5.23 1.34
N LEU A 130 -8.56 -6.47 0.98
CA LEU A 130 -7.73 -7.62 1.26
C LEU A 130 -6.52 -7.58 0.35
N VAL A 131 -5.39 -8.05 0.85
CA VAL A 131 -4.13 -8.09 0.10
C VAL A 131 -3.61 -9.51 0.09
N ALA A 132 -3.13 -9.98 -1.05
CA ALA A 132 -2.30 -11.15 -1.14
C ALA A 132 -0.90 -10.72 -1.54
N GLN A 133 0.11 -11.19 -0.86
CA GLN A 133 1.51 -10.91 -1.20
C GLN A 133 2.23 -12.21 -1.52
N ALA A 134 3.05 -12.23 -2.56
CA ALA A 134 3.96 -13.32 -2.86
C ALA A 134 5.22 -12.77 -3.49
N GLY A 135 6.38 -13.26 -3.04
CA GLY A 135 7.64 -12.71 -3.52
C GLY A 135 8.87 -13.55 -3.20
N VAL A 136 9.96 -13.03 -3.66
CA VAL A 136 11.31 -13.53 -3.38
C VAL A 136 12.14 -12.41 -2.77
N GLU A 137 12.89 -12.77 -1.74
CA GLU A 137 13.75 -11.88 -0.99
C GLU A 137 15.16 -12.41 -1.00
N TYR A 138 16.13 -11.52 -1.16
CA TYR A 138 17.54 -11.81 -1.00
C TYR A 138 18.15 -10.93 0.10
N THR A 139 18.67 -11.57 1.12
CA THR A 139 19.39 -10.95 2.21
C THR A 139 20.88 -11.10 2.00
N PHE A 140 21.59 -9.97 1.88
CA PHE A 140 23.02 -9.94 1.72
C PHE A 140 23.77 -10.29 3.02
N TRP A 141 25.09 -10.54 2.92
CA TRP A 141 25.97 -10.73 4.09
C TRP A 141 26.25 -9.41 4.85
N PHE A 142 25.96 -8.27 4.24
CA PHE A 142 25.92 -6.95 4.85
C PHE A 142 24.46 -6.51 5.05
N PRO A 143 24.18 -5.45 5.83
CA PRO A 143 22.81 -5.14 6.24
C PRO A 143 21.94 -4.55 5.11
N LEU A 144 21.85 -5.24 3.99
CA LEU A 144 20.99 -4.94 2.86
C LEU A 144 20.08 -6.11 2.54
N GLN A 145 18.85 -5.82 2.20
CA GLN A 145 17.83 -6.78 1.78
C GLN A 145 17.12 -6.22 0.54
N LEU A 146 16.98 -7.05 -0.48
CA LEU A 146 16.22 -6.77 -1.69
C LEU A 146 15.07 -7.75 -1.80
N SER A 147 13.91 -7.29 -2.24
CA SER A 147 12.83 -8.20 -2.58
C SER A 147 12.11 -7.76 -3.85
N ILE A 148 11.60 -8.76 -4.56
CA ILE A 148 10.69 -8.58 -5.68
C ILE A 148 9.42 -9.35 -5.32
N ASP A 149 8.29 -8.67 -5.31
CA ASP A 149 7.01 -9.27 -4.95
C ASP A 149 5.86 -8.74 -5.78
N MET A 150 4.79 -9.52 -5.82
CA MET A 150 3.49 -9.14 -6.35
C MET A 150 2.53 -8.97 -5.17
N ARG A 151 1.68 -7.93 -5.25
CA ARG A 151 0.74 -7.62 -4.18
C ARG A 151 -0.60 -7.13 -4.75
N PRO A 152 -1.44 -8.02 -5.28
CA PRO A 152 -2.79 -7.66 -5.70
C PRO A 152 -3.67 -7.30 -4.51
N TYR A 153 -4.53 -6.31 -4.72
CA TYR A 153 -5.52 -5.82 -3.76
C TYR A 153 -6.91 -6.18 -4.26
N PHE A 154 -7.72 -6.73 -3.38
CA PHE A 154 -9.11 -7.09 -3.67
C PHE A 154 -10.03 -6.39 -2.65
N GLY A 155 -10.74 -5.37 -3.07
CA GLY A 155 -11.54 -4.60 -2.15
C GLY A 155 -12.43 -3.58 -2.83
N PHE A 156 -12.88 -2.64 -2.03
CA PHE A 156 -13.81 -1.60 -2.45
C PHE A 156 -13.24 -0.23 -2.16
N HIS A 157 -13.63 0.73 -2.97
CA HIS A 157 -13.45 2.13 -2.67
C HIS A 157 -14.78 2.88 -2.77
N THR A 158 -14.95 3.88 -1.93
CA THR A 158 -16.12 4.73 -1.89
C THR A 158 -15.73 6.13 -2.34
N ASN A 159 -16.40 6.64 -3.38
CA ASN A 159 -16.25 8.00 -3.84
C ASN A 159 -17.55 8.77 -3.63
N LYS A 160 -17.48 10.10 -3.61
CA LYS A 160 -18.67 10.93 -3.76
C LYS A 160 -19.14 10.79 -5.19
N GLY A 161 -20.18 10.00 -5.43
CA GLY A 161 -20.84 9.94 -6.72
C GLY A 161 -21.61 11.24 -6.99
N TYR A 162 -21.54 11.71 -8.21
CA TYR A 162 -22.36 12.83 -8.67
C TYR A 162 -23.38 12.28 -9.65
N GLU A 163 -24.65 12.47 -9.37
CA GLU A 163 -25.73 12.16 -10.30
C GLU A 163 -26.39 13.47 -10.76
N ILE A 164 -26.48 13.65 -12.07
CA ILE A 164 -27.17 14.78 -12.65
C ILE A 164 -28.61 14.36 -12.85
N VAL A 165 -29.49 14.82 -11.96
CA VAL A 165 -30.93 14.54 -12.03
C VAL A 165 -31.63 15.69 -12.75
N GLY A 166 -32.04 15.45 -14.00
CA GLY A 166 -33.00 16.15 -14.82
C GLY A 166 -33.13 17.67 -14.68
N GLY A 167 -32.68 18.43 -15.70
CA GLY A 167 -32.84 19.87 -15.81
C GLY A 167 -31.59 20.69 -15.47
N PRO A 168 -31.58 21.99 -15.75
CA PRO A 168 -30.37 22.78 -15.55
C PRO A 168 -30.05 22.88 -14.06
N ALA A 169 -29.03 22.12 -13.67
CA ALA A 169 -28.26 22.30 -12.43
C ALA A 169 -28.76 21.70 -11.10
N SER A 170 -29.37 20.56 -11.07
CA SER A 170 -29.42 19.83 -9.79
C SER A 170 -28.38 18.69 -9.77
N ILE A 171 -27.24 18.93 -9.15
CA ILE A 171 -26.25 17.89 -8.87
C ILE A 171 -26.63 17.26 -7.53
N GLN A 172 -27.02 15.99 -7.57
CA GLN A 172 -27.20 15.20 -6.32
C GLN A 172 -25.87 14.51 -5.99
N TYR A 173 -25.45 14.67 -4.75
CA TYR A 173 -24.25 14.02 -4.22
C TYR A 173 -24.68 12.70 -3.57
N GLY A 174 -24.16 11.60 -4.08
CA GLY A 174 -24.35 10.27 -3.51
C GLY A 174 -23.02 9.57 -3.28
N ALA A 175 -22.91 8.75 -2.26
CA ALA A 175 -21.76 7.87 -2.10
C ALA A 175 -21.85 6.72 -3.10
N LYS A 176 -20.83 6.57 -3.96
CA LYS A 176 -20.72 5.44 -4.88
C LYS A 176 -19.61 4.51 -4.40
N THR A 177 -19.99 3.28 -4.12
CA THR A 177 -19.03 2.22 -3.80
C THR A 177 -18.78 1.37 -5.04
N SER A 178 -17.52 1.14 -5.37
CA SER A 178 -17.12 0.31 -6.50
C SER A 178 -15.96 -0.60 -6.12
N PHE A 179 -15.73 -1.62 -6.94
CA PHE A 179 -14.55 -2.48 -6.78
C PHE A 179 -13.29 -1.66 -7.04
N TYR A 180 -12.24 -1.90 -6.24
CA TYR A 180 -10.95 -1.24 -6.40
C TYR A 180 -10.13 -1.96 -7.49
N ASP A 181 -10.44 -1.70 -8.75
CA ASP A 181 -9.84 -2.34 -9.94
C ASP A 181 -8.34 -2.06 -10.06
N ARG A 182 -7.87 -0.91 -9.58
CA ARG A 182 -6.44 -0.55 -9.56
C ARG A 182 -5.61 -1.49 -8.69
N GLY A 183 -6.23 -2.16 -7.74
CA GLY A 183 -5.59 -3.18 -6.93
C GLY A 183 -5.04 -4.34 -7.75
N LEU A 184 -5.59 -4.58 -8.93
CA LEU A 184 -5.10 -5.62 -9.85
C LEU A 184 -3.74 -5.26 -10.47
N LEU A 185 -3.34 -3.98 -10.48
CA LEU A 185 -1.97 -3.59 -10.86
C LEU A 185 -0.91 -4.17 -9.90
N GLY A 186 -1.31 -4.62 -8.72
CA GLY A 186 -0.45 -5.35 -7.79
C GLY A 186 0.04 -6.71 -8.28
N PHE A 187 -0.50 -7.25 -9.38
CA PHE A 187 0.09 -8.40 -10.07
C PHE A 187 1.37 -8.06 -10.84
N ILE A 188 1.64 -6.77 -11.08
CA ILE A 188 2.92 -6.34 -11.65
C ILE A 188 3.97 -6.35 -10.52
N PRO A 189 5.12 -7.02 -10.72
CA PRO A 189 6.16 -7.08 -9.70
C PRO A 189 6.64 -5.71 -9.24
N THR A 190 6.90 -5.60 -7.97
CA THR A 190 7.44 -4.42 -7.30
C THR A 190 8.78 -4.74 -6.68
N LEU A 191 9.64 -3.74 -6.54
CA LEU A 191 10.97 -3.87 -5.96
C LEU A 191 10.99 -3.20 -4.58
N SER A 192 11.58 -3.88 -3.59
CA SER A 192 11.87 -3.28 -2.30
C SER A 192 13.35 -3.33 -1.98
N VAL A 193 13.83 -2.26 -1.35
CA VAL A 193 15.20 -2.13 -0.85
C VAL A 193 15.13 -1.76 0.61
N ARG A 194 15.70 -2.59 1.50
CA ARG A 194 15.62 -2.42 2.95
C ARG A 194 16.99 -2.52 3.59
N TYR A 195 17.20 -1.76 4.65
CA TYR A 195 18.33 -1.89 5.57
C TYR A 195 17.90 -2.77 6.74
N ARG A 196 18.74 -3.74 7.10
CA ARG A 196 18.53 -4.66 8.23
C ARG A 196 19.28 -4.20 9.47
N PHE A 197 18.67 -4.32 10.64
CA PHE A 197 19.22 -3.93 11.94
C PHE A 197 18.70 -4.83 13.07
#